data_2f86c08966718f876ad15da6f84c12cd
#
_entry.id   2f86c08966718f876ad15da6f84c12cd
#
_cell.length_a   1.000
_cell.length_b   1.000
_cell.length_c   1.000
_cell.angle_alpha   90.00
_cell.angle_beta   90.00
_cell.angle_gamma   90.00
#
_symmetry.space_group_name_H-M   'P 1'
#
loop_
_entity.id
_entity.type
_entity.pdbx_description
1 polymer ?
#
loop_
_entity_poly.entity_id
_entity_poly.type
_entity_poly.pdbx_seq_one_letter_code
_entity_poly.pdbx_strand_id
1 'polypeptide(L)'
;NISNEIIDAVSDSGIDYSFIEFDYKYCKHRNPALYKMVEGTTCDYKNTERGETMTKFVNSASSVFFMSENQMNIHKENLPGLNNENMFVLSSLFGGNFFEFIENIKSKSGAKNDKWVVLGSRSWVKGLNETEAYCKEQGYDYEVLWNLPYGQFLEKLSESKGLCFKPSGLDTCPRMVIEAKLLGCELDLNELVQHTEEDWFNKSYEEIVNYLKGRPAYFWEKSFK
;
A
#
# COMPACT_ATOMS: atom_id res chain seq x y z
N ASN A 1 -2.51 9.18 -15.60
CA ASN A 1 -3.89 9.30 -15.09
C ASN A 1 -4.86 8.89 -16.18
N ILE A 2 -5.95 8.23 -15.84
CA ILE A 2 -7.06 7.97 -16.75
C ILE A 2 -7.76 9.31 -17.02
N SER A 3 -8.05 9.64 -18.28
CA SER A 3 -8.75 10.87 -18.63
C SER A 3 -10.23 10.80 -18.24
N ASN A 4 -10.88 11.96 -18.11
CA ASN A 4 -12.33 12.01 -17.79
C ASN A 4 -13.14 11.32 -18.86
N GLU A 5 -12.81 11.47 -20.14
CA GLU A 5 -13.53 10.85 -21.26
C GLU A 5 -13.53 9.30 -21.17
N ILE A 6 -12.42 8.70 -20.77
CA ILE A 6 -12.34 7.24 -20.59
C ILE A 6 -13.17 6.80 -19.39
N ILE A 7 -13.11 7.56 -18.29
CA ILE A 7 -13.89 7.30 -17.08
C ILE A 7 -15.40 7.37 -17.41
N ASP A 8 -15.82 8.41 -18.09
CA ASP A 8 -17.22 8.60 -18.48
C ASP A 8 -17.67 7.47 -19.42
N ALA A 9 -16.86 7.14 -20.42
CA ALA A 9 -17.16 6.05 -21.35
C ALA A 9 -17.36 4.70 -20.63
N VAL A 10 -16.53 4.38 -19.64
CA VAL A 10 -16.70 3.16 -18.84
C VAL A 10 -17.93 3.23 -17.95
N SER A 11 -18.14 4.36 -17.24
CA SER A 11 -19.27 4.54 -16.34
C SER A 11 -20.62 4.51 -17.06
N ASP A 12 -20.67 4.96 -18.31
CA ASP A 12 -21.89 5.05 -19.13
C ASP A 12 -22.09 3.83 -20.05
N SER A 13 -21.12 2.91 -20.08
CA SER A 13 -21.17 1.75 -20.99
C SER A 13 -22.23 0.71 -20.63
N GLY A 14 -22.73 0.71 -19.40
CA GLY A 14 -23.61 -0.35 -18.87
C GLY A 14 -22.90 -1.68 -18.60
N ILE A 15 -21.58 -1.71 -18.68
CA ILE A 15 -20.75 -2.90 -18.36
C ILE A 15 -20.54 -2.96 -16.85
N ASP A 16 -20.78 -4.13 -16.26
CA ASP A 16 -20.40 -4.40 -14.88
C ASP A 16 -18.88 -4.42 -14.75
N TYR A 17 -18.33 -3.63 -13.84
CA TYR A 17 -16.89 -3.60 -13.58
C TYR A 17 -16.57 -3.47 -12.10
N SER A 18 -15.42 -4.02 -11.74
CA SER A 18 -14.79 -3.81 -10.46
C SER A 18 -13.36 -3.28 -10.68
N PHE A 19 -12.84 -2.48 -9.75
CA PHE A 19 -11.46 -2.02 -9.87
C PHE A 19 -10.73 -1.97 -8.52
N ILE A 20 -9.40 -1.99 -8.60
CA ILE A 20 -8.52 -1.84 -7.45
C ILE A 20 -7.89 -0.45 -7.50
N GLU A 21 -8.05 0.32 -6.43
CA GLU A 21 -7.43 1.61 -6.24
C GLU A 21 -6.10 1.45 -5.50
N PHE A 22 -4.99 1.52 -6.25
CA PHE A 22 -3.64 1.35 -5.69
C PHE A 22 -3.07 2.63 -5.09
N ASP A 23 -3.57 3.78 -5.51
CA ASP A 23 -3.12 5.10 -5.08
C ASP A 23 -4.30 6.09 -5.02
N TYR A 24 -4.12 7.33 -5.42
CA TYR A 24 -5.16 8.37 -5.36
C TYR A 24 -5.40 8.94 -6.77
N LYS A 25 -6.05 8.15 -7.65
CA LYS A 25 -6.25 8.50 -9.07
C LYS A 25 -7.08 9.76 -9.31
N TYR A 26 -7.90 10.17 -8.33
CA TYR A 26 -8.58 11.45 -8.40
C TYR A 26 -7.62 12.63 -8.29
N CYS A 27 -6.55 12.49 -7.51
CA CYS A 27 -5.59 13.53 -7.20
C CYS A 27 -4.62 13.77 -8.38
N LYS A 28 -4.36 15.02 -8.72
CA LYS A 28 -3.43 15.45 -9.78
C LYS A 28 -2.05 14.80 -9.64
N HIS A 29 -1.55 14.72 -8.41
CA HIS A 29 -0.24 14.12 -8.09
C HIS A 29 -0.32 12.66 -7.67
N ARG A 30 -1.50 12.04 -7.70
CA ARG A 30 -1.77 10.67 -7.27
C ARG A 30 -1.33 10.38 -5.81
N ASN A 31 -1.12 11.43 -5.04
CA ASN A 31 -0.75 11.38 -3.63
C ASN A 31 -1.14 12.69 -2.93
N PRO A 32 -2.09 12.69 -1.98
CA PRO A 32 -2.51 13.89 -1.27
C PRO A 32 -1.39 14.60 -0.50
N ALA A 33 -0.41 13.86 0.03
CA ALA A 33 0.74 14.46 0.71
C ALA A 33 1.62 15.23 -0.29
N LEU A 34 1.89 14.65 -1.46
CA LEU A 34 2.62 15.34 -2.52
C LEU A 34 1.84 16.56 -3.05
N TYR A 35 0.52 16.40 -3.20
CA TYR A 35 -0.33 17.52 -3.62
C TYR A 35 -0.20 18.69 -2.64
N LYS A 36 -0.32 18.44 -1.34
CA LYS A 36 -0.17 19.47 -0.31
C LYS A 36 1.20 20.12 -0.34
N MET A 37 2.25 19.33 -0.56
CA MET A 37 3.63 19.86 -0.64
C MET A 37 3.85 20.75 -1.86
N VAL A 38 3.30 20.39 -3.02
CA VAL A 38 3.52 21.12 -4.30
C VAL A 38 2.56 22.29 -4.47
N GLU A 39 1.28 22.08 -4.15
CA GLU A 39 0.22 23.08 -4.41
C GLU A 39 -0.02 24.00 -3.18
N GLY A 40 0.51 23.65 -2.01
CA GLY A 40 0.35 24.42 -0.77
C GLY A 40 -1.04 24.36 -0.13
N THR A 41 -1.94 23.52 -0.67
CA THR A 41 -3.32 23.37 -0.21
C THR A 41 -3.68 21.89 -0.02
N THR A 42 -4.84 21.61 0.59
CA THR A 42 -5.36 20.24 0.72
C THR A 42 -5.80 19.69 -0.62
N CYS A 43 -5.66 18.37 -0.81
CA CYS A 43 -6.10 17.66 -2.01
C CYS A 43 -7.62 17.41 -1.95
N ASP A 44 -8.41 18.48 -2.03
CA ASP A 44 -9.89 18.44 -1.99
C ASP A 44 -10.46 18.57 -3.42
N TYR A 45 -11.27 17.60 -3.82
CA TYR A 45 -11.89 17.52 -5.12
C TYR A 45 -13.43 17.53 -5.06
N LYS A 46 -14.03 17.82 -3.89
CA LYS A 46 -15.50 17.79 -3.69
C LYS A 46 -16.29 18.67 -4.65
N ASN A 47 -15.73 19.81 -5.02
CA ASN A 47 -16.40 20.82 -5.86
C ASN A 47 -15.68 20.98 -7.21
N THR A 48 -15.19 19.89 -7.78
CA THR A 48 -14.46 19.90 -9.06
C THR A 48 -15.08 18.89 -10.02
N GLU A 49 -15.05 19.19 -11.31
CA GLU A 49 -15.46 18.27 -12.38
C GLU A 49 -14.75 16.90 -12.25
N ARG A 50 -13.46 16.91 -11.96
CA ARG A 50 -12.69 15.67 -11.74
C ARG A 50 -13.23 14.87 -10.55
N GLY A 51 -13.61 15.53 -9.47
CA GLY A 51 -14.22 14.89 -8.31
C GLY A 51 -15.56 14.26 -8.63
N GLU A 52 -16.43 14.95 -9.37
CA GLU A 52 -17.71 14.44 -9.82
C GLU A 52 -17.55 13.22 -10.75
N THR A 53 -16.66 13.31 -11.74
CA THR A 53 -16.34 12.20 -12.65
C THR A 53 -15.79 10.98 -11.90
N MET A 54 -14.87 11.17 -10.97
CA MET A 54 -14.33 10.07 -10.17
C MET A 54 -15.37 9.48 -9.23
N THR A 55 -16.25 10.29 -8.64
CA THR A 55 -17.36 9.81 -7.81
C THR A 55 -18.33 8.96 -8.63
N LYS A 56 -18.70 9.41 -9.83
CA LYS A 56 -19.54 8.63 -10.75
C LYS A 56 -18.87 7.28 -11.05
N PHE A 57 -17.57 7.27 -11.37
CA PHE A 57 -16.82 6.05 -11.66
C PHE A 57 -16.81 5.07 -10.48
N VAL A 58 -16.58 5.58 -9.24
CA VAL A 58 -16.61 4.76 -8.03
C VAL A 58 -18.01 4.21 -7.76
N ASN A 59 -19.04 5.06 -7.85
CA ASN A 59 -20.42 4.68 -7.53
C ASN A 59 -21.06 3.75 -8.57
N SER A 60 -20.61 3.79 -9.83
CA SER A 60 -21.09 2.90 -10.90
C SER A 60 -20.40 1.54 -10.90
N ALA A 61 -19.28 1.38 -10.19
CA ALA A 61 -18.60 0.09 -10.09
C ALA A 61 -19.39 -0.91 -9.24
N SER A 62 -19.41 -2.18 -9.62
CA SER A 62 -19.95 -3.26 -8.79
C SER A 62 -19.15 -3.42 -7.49
N SER A 63 -17.84 -3.23 -7.54
CA SER A 63 -16.97 -3.23 -6.36
C SER A 63 -15.73 -2.38 -6.56
N VAL A 64 -15.34 -1.67 -5.50
CA VAL A 64 -14.11 -0.87 -5.45
C VAL A 64 -13.26 -1.36 -4.30
N PHE A 65 -12.03 -1.75 -4.61
CA PHE A 65 -11.09 -2.28 -3.63
C PHE A 65 -9.99 -1.27 -3.32
N PHE A 66 -9.88 -0.91 -2.07
CA PHE A 66 -8.81 -0.06 -1.54
C PHE A 66 -7.72 -0.91 -0.89
N MET A 67 -6.50 -0.42 -0.90
CA MET A 67 -5.35 -1.13 -0.34
C MET A 67 -5.27 -0.99 1.18
N SER A 68 -5.94 0.01 1.76
CA SER A 68 -6.05 0.21 3.21
C SER A 68 -7.34 0.95 3.57
N GLU A 69 -7.77 0.82 4.81
CA GLU A 69 -8.92 1.56 5.33
C GLU A 69 -8.66 3.07 5.34
N ASN A 70 -7.44 3.47 5.69
CA ASN A 70 -7.05 4.88 5.67
C ASN A 70 -7.11 5.46 4.24
N GLN A 71 -6.66 4.71 3.22
CA GLN A 71 -6.82 5.13 1.82
C GLN A 71 -8.30 5.32 1.46
N MET A 72 -9.17 4.40 1.83
CA MET A 72 -10.60 4.48 1.58
C MET A 72 -11.21 5.72 2.25
N ASN A 73 -10.84 6.00 3.49
CA ASN A 73 -11.34 7.15 4.25
C ASN A 73 -10.89 8.47 3.62
N ILE A 74 -9.64 8.58 3.18
CA ILE A 74 -9.14 9.76 2.46
C ILE A 74 -9.91 9.98 1.15
N HIS A 75 -10.33 8.93 0.43
CA HIS A 75 -11.19 9.09 -0.74
C HIS A 75 -12.57 9.66 -0.35
N LYS A 76 -13.18 9.16 0.73
CA LYS A 76 -14.46 9.67 1.25
C LYS A 76 -14.38 11.14 1.68
N GLU A 77 -13.24 11.54 2.22
CA GLU A 77 -13.01 12.91 2.65
C GLU A 77 -12.82 13.89 1.49
N ASN A 78 -12.29 13.43 0.35
CA ASN A 78 -11.87 14.32 -0.74
C ASN A 78 -12.75 14.22 -2.00
N LEU A 79 -13.68 13.27 -2.07
CA LEU A 79 -14.63 13.13 -3.17
C LEU A 79 -16.07 13.37 -2.68
N PRO A 80 -16.97 13.92 -3.54
CA PRO A 80 -18.36 14.15 -3.17
C PRO A 80 -19.18 12.84 -3.21
N GLY A 81 -19.98 12.56 -2.18
CA GLY A 81 -21.09 11.59 -2.24
C GLY A 81 -20.76 10.16 -2.65
N LEU A 82 -19.66 9.60 -2.14
CA LEU A 82 -19.31 8.20 -2.40
C LEU A 82 -20.29 7.24 -1.75
N ASN A 83 -20.74 6.21 -2.51
CA ASN A 83 -21.53 5.11 -1.99
C ASN A 83 -20.62 4.13 -1.23
N ASN A 84 -20.96 3.84 0.03
CA ASN A 84 -20.16 2.95 0.88
C ASN A 84 -20.44 1.46 0.67
N GLU A 85 -21.52 1.10 0.00
CA GLU A 85 -21.98 -0.28 -0.12
C GLU A 85 -21.11 -1.15 -1.05
N ASN A 86 -20.43 -0.50 -2.02
CA ASN A 86 -19.57 -1.16 -3.00
C ASN A 86 -18.06 -0.99 -2.70
N MET A 87 -17.68 -0.41 -1.55
CA MET A 87 -16.31 -0.09 -1.19
C MET A 87 -15.75 -1.10 -0.18
N PHE A 88 -14.63 -1.72 -0.51
CA PHE A 88 -14.01 -2.79 0.28
C PHE A 88 -12.51 -2.54 0.49
N VAL A 89 -11.97 -2.93 1.64
CA VAL A 89 -10.53 -2.96 1.87
C VAL A 89 -10.00 -4.33 1.43
N LEU A 90 -9.09 -4.34 0.45
CA LEU A 90 -8.48 -5.55 -0.09
C LEU A 90 -7.18 -5.90 0.60
N SER A 91 -6.38 -4.90 0.95
CA SER A 91 -4.99 -5.08 1.36
C SER A 91 -4.11 -5.65 0.22
N SER A 92 -2.98 -6.24 0.53
CA SER A 92 -2.11 -6.84 -0.49
C SER A 92 -2.52 -8.27 -0.82
N LEU A 93 -2.43 -8.61 -2.11
CA LEU A 93 -2.62 -9.97 -2.62
C LEU A 93 -1.26 -10.66 -2.80
N PHE A 94 -1.17 -11.89 -2.34
CA PHE A 94 0.01 -12.73 -2.49
C PHE A 94 -0.34 -14.01 -3.26
N GLY A 95 0.58 -14.46 -4.12
CA GLY A 95 0.42 -15.72 -4.87
C GLY A 95 0.40 -16.93 -3.95
N GLY A 96 -0.17 -18.05 -4.43
CA GLY A 96 -0.36 -19.26 -3.61
C GLY A 96 0.90 -19.80 -2.92
N ASN A 97 2.05 -19.76 -3.62
CA ASN A 97 3.32 -20.27 -3.11
C ASN A 97 4.11 -19.25 -2.25
N PHE A 98 3.60 -18.04 -2.08
CA PHE A 98 4.32 -16.98 -1.36
C PHE A 98 4.61 -17.34 0.10
N PHE A 99 3.64 -17.88 0.81
CA PHE A 99 3.79 -18.19 2.23
C PHE A 99 4.75 -19.35 2.45
N GLU A 100 4.74 -20.37 1.60
CA GLU A 100 5.73 -21.46 1.62
C GLU A 100 7.14 -20.93 1.33
N PHE A 101 7.26 -19.97 0.41
CA PHE A 101 8.52 -19.31 0.10
C PHE A 101 9.06 -18.52 1.29
N ILE A 102 8.23 -17.75 2.00
CA ILE A 102 8.59 -17.04 3.23
C ILE A 102 9.07 -18.02 4.31
N GLU A 103 8.35 -19.12 4.55
CA GLU A 103 8.74 -20.14 5.54
C GLU A 103 10.09 -20.80 5.16
N ASN A 104 10.31 -21.08 3.88
CA ASN A 104 11.57 -21.63 3.40
C ASN A 104 12.76 -20.66 3.62
N ILE A 105 12.56 -19.36 3.41
CA ILE A 105 13.58 -18.35 3.72
C ILE A 105 13.85 -18.34 5.23
N LYS A 106 12.81 -18.24 6.06
CA LYS A 106 12.94 -18.24 7.53
C LYS A 106 13.70 -19.48 8.05
N SER A 107 13.40 -20.65 7.51
CA SER A 107 14.03 -21.90 7.93
C SER A 107 15.52 -21.99 7.58
N LYS A 108 15.97 -21.24 6.57
CA LYS A 108 17.36 -21.16 6.13
C LYS A 108 18.14 -20.00 6.75
N SER A 109 17.43 -18.99 7.26
CA SER A 109 18.05 -17.83 7.88
C SER A 109 18.68 -18.23 9.20
N GLY A 110 19.93 -17.79 9.40
CA GLY A 110 20.63 -17.88 10.68
C GLY A 110 20.17 -16.82 11.69
N ALA A 111 21.04 -16.53 12.65
CA ALA A 111 20.81 -15.41 13.55
C ALA A 111 20.82 -14.09 12.77
N LYS A 112 19.87 -13.21 13.10
CA LYS A 112 19.80 -11.88 12.50
C LYS A 112 21.05 -11.06 12.87
N ASN A 113 21.56 -10.29 11.92
CA ASN A 113 22.60 -9.29 12.19
C ASN A 113 21.97 -8.01 12.78
N ASP A 114 22.80 -7.04 13.17
CA ASP A 114 22.35 -5.80 13.81
C ASP A 114 22.00 -4.68 12.81
N LYS A 115 22.02 -4.97 11.50
CA LYS A 115 21.78 -3.96 10.46
C LYS A 115 20.31 -3.79 10.15
N TRP A 116 19.93 -2.54 9.93
CA TRP A 116 18.65 -2.18 9.35
C TRP A 116 18.70 -2.23 7.82
N VAL A 117 17.63 -2.67 7.20
CA VAL A 117 17.44 -2.56 5.74
C VAL A 117 16.73 -1.26 5.44
N VAL A 118 17.21 -0.56 4.44
CA VAL A 118 16.57 0.60 3.81
C VAL A 118 16.27 0.27 2.36
N LEU A 119 15.06 0.58 1.88
CA LEU A 119 14.68 0.34 0.49
C LEU A 119 15.33 1.36 -0.45
N GLY A 120 16.19 0.91 -1.33
CA GLY A 120 16.71 1.70 -2.44
C GLY A 120 15.63 1.89 -3.52
N SER A 121 15.12 3.10 -3.67
CA SER A 121 14.10 3.44 -4.66
C SER A 121 14.29 4.86 -5.20
N ARG A 122 14.04 5.03 -6.52
CA ARG A 122 13.99 6.37 -7.14
C ARG A 122 12.63 7.03 -6.98
N SER A 123 11.62 6.30 -6.51
CA SER A 123 10.29 6.86 -6.29
C SER A 123 10.32 7.78 -5.07
N TRP A 124 9.90 9.02 -5.27
CA TRP A 124 9.77 10.00 -4.18
C TRP A 124 8.92 9.45 -3.01
N VAL A 125 7.80 8.78 -3.32
CA VAL A 125 6.91 8.21 -2.30
C VAL A 125 7.66 7.31 -1.32
N LYS A 126 8.69 6.60 -1.78
CA LYS A 126 9.41 5.62 -0.94
C LYS A 126 10.40 6.25 0.05
N GLY A 127 10.68 7.56 -0.03
CA GLY A 127 11.39 8.31 1.00
C GLY A 127 12.81 7.81 1.30
N LEU A 128 13.59 7.46 0.27
CA LEU A 128 14.95 6.96 0.49
C LEU A 128 15.81 7.95 1.29
N ASN A 129 15.84 9.21 0.86
CA ASN A 129 16.68 10.23 1.50
C ASN A 129 16.23 10.49 2.95
N GLU A 130 14.92 10.53 3.19
CA GLU A 130 14.32 10.72 4.51
C GLU A 130 14.64 9.54 5.43
N THR A 131 14.57 8.32 4.90
CA THR A 131 14.91 7.11 5.65
C THR A 131 16.40 7.07 6.00
N GLU A 132 17.30 7.38 5.05
CA GLU A 132 18.73 7.43 5.34
C GLU A 132 19.09 8.55 6.34
N ALA A 133 18.47 9.73 6.22
CA ALA A 133 18.65 10.82 7.17
C ALA A 133 18.23 10.39 8.58
N TYR A 134 17.07 9.76 8.70
CA TYR A 134 16.58 9.23 9.95
C TYR A 134 17.50 8.16 10.54
N CYS A 135 17.98 7.19 9.75
CA CYS A 135 18.91 6.17 10.20
C CYS A 135 20.21 6.78 10.77
N LYS A 136 20.75 7.82 10.10
CA LYS A 136 21.93 8.55 10.57
C LYS A 136 21.68 9.28 11.89
N GLU A 137 20.52 9.92 12.04
CA GLU A 137 20.13 10.61 13.27
C GLU A 137 19.97 9.64 14.45
N GLN A 138 19.41 8.45 14.20
CA GLN A 138 19.25 7.40 15.21
C GLN A 138 20.54 6.60 15.48
N GLY A 139 21.61 6.81 14.71
CA GLY A 139 22.84 6.04 14.82
C GLY A 139 22.67 4.58 14.40
N TYR A 140 21.75 4.27 13.49
CA TYR A 140 21.55 2.91 13.00
C TYR A 140 22.69 2.48 12.06
N ASP A 141 23.19 1.25 12.22
CA ASP A 141 23.93 0.57 11.16
C ASP A 141 22.90 0.06 10.14
N TYR A 142 23.00 0.51 8.88
CA TYR A 142 22.02 0.18 7.84
C TYR A 142 22.66 -0.14 6.49
N GLU A 143 21.93 -0.93 5.71
CA GLU A 143 22.26 -1.25 4.32
C GLU A 143 21.12 -0.82 3.40
N VAL A 144 21.44 -0.08 2.34
CA VAL A 144 20.46 0.30 1.30
C VAL A 144 20.46 -0.80 0.24
N LEU A 145 19.31 -1.46 0.08
CA LEU A 145 19.15 -2.53 -0.91
C LEU A 145 18.58 -1.97 -2.22
N TRP A 146 19.40 -2.05 -3.28
CA TRP A 146 19.07 -1.58 -4.61
C TRP A 146 18.95 -2.72 -5.62
N ASN A 147 17.88 -2.70 -6.44
CA ASN A 147 17.74 -3.52 -7.66
C ASN A 147 18.09 -5.01 -7.47
N LEU A 148 17.88 -5.56 -6.29
CA LEU A 148 18.08 -6.98 -6.04
C LEU A 148 16.93 -7.80 -6.67
N PRO A 149 17.22 -9.01 -7.17
CA PRO A 149 16.18 -9.99 -7.45
C PRO A 149 15.33 -10.22 -6.19
N TYR A 150 14.04 -10.40 -6.37
CA TYR A 150 13.07 -10.45 -5.27
C TYR A 150 13.44 -11.46 -4.16
N GLY A 151 13.86 -12.68 -4.55
CA GLY A 151 14.31 -13.69 -3.58
C GLY A 151 15.52 -13.23 -2.76
N GLN A 152 16.52 -12.64 -3.40
CA GLN A 152 17.70 -12.12 -2.71
C GLN A 152 17.39 -10.95 -1.78
N PHE A 153 16.44 -10.09 -2.17
CA PHE A 153 15.95 -9.02 -1.30
C PHE A 153 15.33 -9.60 -0.02
N LEU A 154 14.47 -10.61 -0.14
CA LEU A 154 13.84 -11.25 1.02
C LEU A 154 14.85 -12.02 1.89
N GLU A 155 15.83 -12.68 1.29
CA GLU A 155 16.94 -13.34 2.03
C GLU A 155 17.72 -12.31 2.84
N LYS A 156 18.15 -11.20 2.23
CA LYS A 156 18.83 -10.11 2.91
C LYS A 156 17.99 -9.52 4.05
N LEU A 157 16.72 -9.31 3.79
CA LEU A 157 15.78 -8.80 4.80
C LEU A 157 15.63 -9.78 5.97
N SER A 158 15.56 -11.09 5.69
CA SER A 158 15.44 -12.13 6.73
C SER A 158 16.66 -12.22 7.64
N GLU A 159 17.86 -11.90 7.13
CA GLU A 159 19.12 -11.88 7.86
C GLU A 159 19.34 -10.60 8.67
N SER A 160 18.54 -9.56 8.42
CA SER A 160 18.71 -8.24 9.01
C SER A 160 17.93 -8.08 10.31
N LYS A 161 18.34 -7.15 11.17
CA LYS A 161 17.63 -6.75 12.37
C LYS A 161 16.19 -6.34 12.03
N GLY A 162 16.04 -5.45 11.05
CA GLY A 162 14.74 -4.91 10.73
C GLY A 162 14.70 -4.10 9.44
N LEU A 163 13.53 -3.58 9.16
CA LEU A 163 13.25 -2.66 8.06
C LEU A 163 13.01 -1.26 8.63
N CYS A 164 13.85 -0.30 8.25
CA CYS A 164 13.59 1.11 8.45
C CYS A 164 12.98 1.67 7.17
N PHE A 165 11.77 2.24 7.24
CA PHE A 165 11.05 2.75 6.09
C PHE A 165 10.23 3.98 6.45
N LYS A 166 10.68 5.16 5.97
CA LYS A 166 10.09 6.47 6.22
C LYS A 166 9.64 7.07 4.88
N PRO A 167 8.53 6.59 4.28
CA PRO A 167 8.05 7.16 3.03
C PRO A 167 7.79 8.66 3.17
N SER A 168 7.97 9.39 2.05
CA SER A 168 7.71 10.85 1.97
C SER A 168 6.27 11.15 1.58
N GLY A 169 5.55 10.15 1.06
CA GLY A 169 4.14 10.25 0.68
C GLY A 169 3.34 9.11 1.24
N LEU A 170 2.00 9.23 1.17
CA LEU A 170 1.09 8.17 1.59
C LEU A 170 1.38 6.88 0.80
N ASP A 171 1.81 5.83 1.49
CA ASP A 171 2.03 4.51 0.92
C ASP A 171 0.93 3.57 1.42
N THR A 172 0.03 3.21 0.53
CA THR A 172 -1.27 2.64 0.89
C THR A 172 -1.17 1.25 1.52
N CYS A 173 -0.32 0.39 0.97
CA CYS A 173 -0.07 -0.95 1.52
C CYS A 173 1.25 -1.52 0.94
N PRO A 174 2.41 -1.02 1.37
CA PRO A 174 3.70 -1.47 0.86
C PRO A 174 3.97 -2.94 1.25
N ARG A 175 3.98 -3.81 0.25
CA ARG A 175 4.20 -5.26 0.43
C ARG A 175 5.47 -5.58 1.22
N MET A 176 6.52 -4.83 0.99
CA MET A 176 7.80 -4.96 1.68
C MET A 176 7.66 -4.89 3.21
N VAL A 177 6.77 -4.06 3.73
CA VAL A 177 6.52 -3.94 5.18
C VAL A 177 5.85 -5.21 5.71
N ILE A 178 4.90 -5.77 4.95
CA ILE A 178 4.26 -7.05 5.27
C ILE A 178 5.29 -8.18 5.23
N GLU A 179 6.10 -8.22 4.19
CA GLU A 179 7.15 -9.22 3.99
C GLU A 179 8.19 -9.18 5.14
N ALA A 180 8.63 -7.99 5.54
CA ALA A 180 9.51 -7.80 6.68
C ALA A 180 8.91 -8.33 7.98
N LYS A 181 7.63 -8.02 8.22
CA LYS A 181 6.91 -8.52 9.40
C LYS A 181 6.82 -10.05 9.40
N LEU A 182 6.47 -10.65 8.26
CA LEU A 182 6.41 -12.11 8.12
C LEU A 182 7.78 -12.79 8.30
N LEU A 183 8.86 -12.13 7.91
CA LEU A 183 10.23 -12.58 8.14
C LEU A 183 10.76 -12.32 9.57
N GLY A 184 9.90 -11.79 10.45
CA GLY A 184 10.26 -11.51 11.85
C GLY A 184 11.25 -10.36 12.01
N CYS A 185 11.25 -9.39 11.10
CA CYS A 185 12.04 -8.17 11.22
C CYS A 185 11.40 -7.17 12.20
N GLU A 186 12.22 -6.43 12.91
CA GLU A 186 11.76 -5.19 13.55
C GLU A 186 11.32 -4.19 12.47
N LEU A 187 10.32 -3.38 12.78
CA LEU A 187 9.80 -2.37 11.86
C LEU A 187 9.93 -0.99 12.48
N ASP A 188 10.65 -0.11 11.80
CA ASP A 188 10.74 1.31 12.15
C ASP A 188 10.14 2.13 11.00
N LEU A 189 8.89 2.52 11.17
CA LEU A 189 8.01 3.11 10.15
C LEU A 189 7.58 4.52 10.57
N ASN A 190 6.96 5.27 9.66
CA ASN A 190 6.22 6.47 9.98
C ASN A 190 4.72 6.31 9.67
N GLU A 191 3.93 7.30 10.04
CA GLU A 191 2.47 7.34 9.89
C GLU A 191 1.99 7.35 8.43
N LEU A 192 2.89 7.52 7.46
CA LEU A 192 2.54 7.51 6.04
C LEU A 192 2.40 6.09 5.47
N VAL A 193 2.76 5.06 6.24
CA VAL A 193 2.50 3.65 5.92
C VAL A 193 1.10 3.28 6.41
N GLN A 194 0.10 3.36 5.54
CA GLN A 194 -1.30 3.44 5.93
C GLN A 194 -1.92 2.16 6.52
N HIS A 195 -1.47 0.96 6.14
CA HIS A 195 -2.07 -0.30 6.60
C HIS A 195 -1.59 -0.76 7.98
N THR A 196 -0.64 -0.09 8.59
CA THR A 196 -0.04 -0.53 9.86
C THR A 196 -0.96 -0.34 11.06
N GLU A 197 -1.98 0.49 10.94
CA GLU A 197 -2.99 0.70 11.97
C GLU A 197 -4.18 -0.27 11.85
N GLU A 198 -4.24 -1.08 10.81
CA GLU A 198 -5.31 -2.07 10.63
C GLU A 198 -5.17 -3.23 11.62
N ASP A 199 -6.29 -3.69 12.15
CA ASP A 199 -6.34 -4.75 13.18
C ASP A 199 -5.56 -5.99 12.79
N TRP A 200 -5.68 -6.45 11.52
CA TRP A 200 -5.00 -7.65 11.06
C TRP A 200 -3.48 -7.53 11.09
N PHE A 201 -2.93 -6.34 10.87
CA PHE A 201 -1.48 -6.12 10.84
C PHE A 201 -0.83 -6.29 12.21
N ASN A 202 -1.60 -6.06 13.29
CA ASN A 202 -1.12 -6.12 14.66
C ASN A 202 -1.46 -7.45 15.39
N LYS A 203 -1.92 -8.45 14.62
CA LYS A 203 -2.23 -9.80 15.13
C LYS A 203 -0.99 -10.71 15.20
N SER A 204 -1.18 -11.92 15.69
CA SER A 204 -0.18 -12.97 15.66
C SER A 204 0.21 -13.33 14.21
N TYR A 205 1.39 -13.94 14.06
CA TYR A 205 1.87 -14.41 12.76
C TYR A 205 0.84 -15.27 12.02
N GLU A 206 0.25 -16.24 12.71
CA GLU A 206 -0.75 -17.14 12.13
C GLU A 206 -2.01 -16.41 11.66
N GLU A 207 -2.49 -15.46 12.46
CA GLU A 207 -3.67 -14.65 12.11
C GLU A 207 -3.38 -13.75 10.90
N ILE A 208 -2.19 -13.12 10.83
CA ILE A 208 -1.76 -12.34 9.66
C ILE A 208 -1.72 -13.21 8.41
N VAL A 209 -1.08 -14.39 8.48
CA VAL A 209 -0.99 -15.33 7.36
C VAL A 209 -2.38 -15.78 6.90
N ASN A 210 -3.27 -16.13 7.84
CA ASN A 210 -4.63 -16.55 7.53
C ASN A 210 -5.44 -15.42 6.88
N TYR A 211 -5.32 -14.19 7.40
CA TYR A 211 -5.95 -13.02 6.79
C TYR A 211 -5.49 -12.84 5.34
N LEU A 212 -4.17 -12.82 5.10
CA LEU A 212 -3.60 -12.59 3.77
C LEU A 212 -3.92 -13.74 2.79
N LYS A 213 -3.92 -14.99 3.24
CA LYS A 213 -4.34 -16.16 2.44
C LYS A 213 -5.81 -16.08 2.00
N GLY A 214 -6.64 -15.47 2.81
CA GLY A 214 -8.06 -15.27 2.50
C GLY A 214 -8.35 -14.15 1.48
N ARG A 215 -7.41 -13.23 1.23
CA ARG A 215 -7.66 -12.05 0.40
C ARG A 215 -8.02 -12.34 -1.06
N PRO A 216 -7.38 -13.32 -1.77
CA PRO A 216 -7.81 -13.68 -3.11
C PRO A 216 -9.26 -14.16 -3.18
N ALA A 217 -9.69 -15.03 -2.27
CA ALA A 217 -11.08 -15.50 -2.21
C ALA A 217 -12.05 -14.34 -1.91
N TYR A 218 -11.68 -13.47 -0.96
CA TYR A 218 -12.47 -12.28 -0.63
C TYR A 218 -12.62 -11.34 -1.84
N PHE A 219 -11.56 -11.13 -2.63
CA PHE A 219 -11.64 -10.33 -3.85
C PHE A 219 -12.71 -10.89 -4.81
N TRP A 220 -12.66 -12.19 -5.10
CA TRP A 220 -13.63 -12.81 -6.01
C TRP A 220 -15.05 -12.82 -5.46
N GLU A 221 -15.23 -13.07 -4.16
CA GLU A 221 -16.54 -13.01 -3.50
C GLU A 221 -17.20 -11.63 -3.64
N LYS A 222 -16.41 -10.57 -3.52
CA LYS A 222 -16.94 -9.19 -3.59
C LYS A 222 -17.05 -8.64 -5.01
N SER A 223 -16.26 -9.17 -5.97
CA SER A 223 -16.26 -8.70 -7.36
C SER A 223 -17.47 -9.14 -8.17
N PHE A 224 -18.11 -10.24 -7.81
CA PHE A 224 -19.26 -10.85 -8.52
C PHE A 224 -20.46 -10.98 -7.58
N LYS A 225 -21.01 -9.87 -7.17
CA LYS A 225 -22.27 -9.80 -6.39
C LYS A 225 -23.46 -9.66 -7.30
#